data_9ed58df27fd7ba2db68d273da0fada38
#
_entry.id   9ed58df27fd7ba2db68d273da0fada38
#
_cell.length_a   1.000
_cell.length_b   1.000
_cell.length_c   1.000
_cell.angle_alpha   90.00
_cell.angle_beta   90.00
_cell.angle_gamma   90.00
#
_symmetry.space_group_name_H-M   'P 1'
#
loop_
_entity.id
_entity.type
_entity.pdbx_description
1 polymer ?
#
loop_
_entity_poly.entity_id
_entity_poly.type
_entity_poly.pdbx_seq_one_letter_code
_entity_poly.pdbx_strand_id
1 'polypeptide(L)'
;MGYVAEPGLQAFREIKGDDKWTAETVTEIRHWSSTMLSFRTTSYRGFRFTPGHYARLALPDAEGALVWRPYSVVSAAYDEYLEFLAILVPGGAFSAALAHLQVGDTILVDKASFGFLTVDQLAPGKDLWLLASGTGLGPMISILRDPAVWANFEKLIVVHSVRHADELAYRDEIAALQEEEFLAEGGASLVYLPIVTRHPGVTALSQRIPALLADGQLEKAAKNEIGVEHSRLMICGNPEMAAELRQAIGKLGFATNRRGIRGQMAFEKYW
;
A
#
# COMPACT_ATOMS: atom_id res chain seq x y z
N MET A 1 -36.88 -28.83 3.87
CA MET A 1 -35.99 -27.94 3.11
C MET A 1 -34.60 -28.13 3.68
N GLY A 2 -33.77 -28.91 2.99
CA GLY A 2 -32.40 -29.21 3.43
C GLY A 2 -31.49 -28.02 3.14
N TYR A 3 -30.76 -27.60 4.15
CA TYR A 3 -29.63 -26.68 4.00
C TYR A 3 -28.57 -27.37 3.15
N VAL A 4 -28.38 -26.94 1.93
CA VAL A 4 -27.20 -27.28 1.13
C VAL A 4 -26.07 -26.43 1.67
N ALA A 5 -25.14 -27.03 2.40
CA ALA A 5 -23.92 -26.37 2.83
C ALA A 5 -23.16 -25.90 1.58
N GLU A 6 -22.82 -24.62 1.51
CA GLU A 6 -21.99 -24.06 0.45
C GLU A 6 -20.61 -24.72 0.50
N PRO A 7 -20.09 -25.31 -0.59
CA PRO A 7 -18.84 -26.09 -0.59
C PRO A 7 -17.58 -25.25 -0.33
N GLY A 8 -17.66 -23.91 -0.30
CA GLY A 8 -16.51 -23.03 -0.20
C GLY A 8 -15.91 -22.82 1.19
N LEU A 9 -16.71 -22.92 2.25
CA LEU A 9 -16.28 -22.58 3.62
C LEU A 9 -15.34 -23.61 4.28
N GLN A 10 -15.37 -24.85 3.85
CA GLN A 10 -14.51 -25.92 4.40
C GLN A 10 -13.08 -25.87 3.84
N ALA A 11 -12.89 -25.40 2.61
CA ALA A 11 -11.60 -25.35 1.93
C ALA A 11 -10.57 -24.42 2.62
N PHE A 12 -11.02 -23.32 3.24
CA PHE A 12 -10.13 -22.36 3.92
C PHE A 12 -9.49 -22.89 5.21
N ARG A 13 -10.08 -23.90 5.85
CA ARG A 13 -9.61 -24.44 7.15
C ARG A 13 -8.58 -25.56 7.03
N GLU A 14 -8.40 -26.14 5.85
CA GLU A 14 -7.53 -27.32 5.64
C GLU A 14 -6.24 -27.04 4.87
N ILE A 15 -5.97 -25.76 4.51
CA ILE A 15 -4.76 -25.40 3.79
C ILE A 15 -3.56 -25.48 4.75
N LYS A 16 -2.52 -26.21 4.33
CA LYS A 16 -1.28 -26.40 5.12
C LYS A 16 -0.12 -25.62 4.47
N GLY A 17 0.74 -25.07 5.32
CA GLY A 17 2.02 -24.51 4.88
C GLY A 17 3.01 -25.61 4.44
N ASP A 18 4.08 -25.18 3.79
CA ASP A 18 5.21 -26.02 3.39
C ASP A 18 6.55 -25.29 3.59
N ASP A 19 7.60 -25.71 2.89
CA ASP A 19 8.92 -25.08 3.00
C ASP A 19 8.97 -23.65 2.42
N LYS A 20 8.05 -23.27 1.51
CA LYS A 20 8.02 -21.99 0.80
C LYS A 20 7.01 -21.02 1.37
N TRP A 21 5.92 -21.49 1.92
CA TRP A 21 4.83 -20.66 2.46
C TRP A 21 4.32 -21.20 3.80
N THR A 22 3.71 -20.31 4.55
CA THR A 22 3.05 -20.62 5.82
C THR A 22 1.54 -20.47 5.70
N ALA A 23 0.84 -21.23 6.52
CA ALA A 23 -0.60 -21.11 6.71
C ALA A 23 -0.84 -20.14 7.87
N GLU A 24 -1.29 -18.92 7.55
CA GLU A 24 -1.54 -17.88 8.53
C GLU A 24 -3.05 -17.75 8.78
N THR A 25 -3.41 -17.45 10.02
CA THR A 25 -4.80 -17.28 10.42
C THR A 25 -5.19 -15.80 10.25
N VAL A 26 -6.34 -15.55 9.63
CA VAL A 26 -6.94 -14.21 9.56
C VAL A 26 -7.43 -13.81 10.95
N THR A 27 -6.94 -12.70 11.47
CA THR A 27 -7.24 -12.23 12.84
C THR A 27 -8.17 -11.03 12.86
N GLU A 28 -8.19 -10.24 11.77
CA GLU A 28 -9.04 -9.05 11.66
C GLU A 28 -9.40 -8.81 10.19
N ILE A 29 -10.61 -8.32 9.93
CA ILE A 29 -11.06 -7.83 8.63
C ILE A 29 -11.78 -6.50 8.85
N ARG A 30 -11.39 -5.47 8.08
CA ARG A 30 -12.03 -4.17 8.08
C ARG A 30 -12.48 -3.80 6.67
N HIS A 31 -13.77 -3.58 6.48
CA HIS A 31 -14.32 -3.07 5.22
C HIS A 31 -14.29 -1.54 5.21
N TRP A 32 -13.65 -0.97 4.20
CA TRP A 32 -13.60 0.47 3.97
C TRP A 32 -14.72 0.92 3.05
N SER A 33 -14.98 0.14 2.00
CA SER A 33 -16.10 0.32 1.07
C SER A 33 -16.67 -1.04 0.66
N SER A 34 -17.65 -1.05 -0.23
CA SER A 34 -18.19 -2.30 -0.79
C SER A 34 -17.16 -3.13 -1.58
N THR A 35 -16.04 -2.52 -2.01
CA THR A 35 -15.01 -3.16 -2.82
C THR A 35 -13.63 -3.11 -2.21
N MET A 36 -13.41 -2.40 -1.11
CA MET A 36 -12.10 -2.24 -0.48
C MET A 36 -12.13 -2.73 0.96
N LEU A 37 -11.16 -3.55 1.30
CA LEU A 37 -10.99 -4.08 2.66
C LEU A 37 -9.51 -4.16 3.03
N SER A 38 -9.22 -4.10 4.32
CA SER A 38 -7.96 -4.55 4.87
C SER A 38 -8.18 -5.76 5.78
N PHE A 39 -7.16 -6.60 5.89
CA PHE A 39 -7.20 -7.73 6.79
C PHE A 39 -5.84 -7.96 7.42
N ARG A 40 -5.87 -8.49 8.65
CA ARG A 40 -4.66 -8.91 9.37
C ARG A 40 -4.62 -10.41 9.47
N THR A 41 -3.39 -10.93 9.50
CA THR A 41 -3.11 -12.33 9.71
C THR A 41 -2.08 -12.50 10.80
N THR A 42 -1.97 -13.70 11.38
CA THR A 42 -0.76 -14.09 12.09
C THR A 42 0.46 -13.92 11.19
N SER A 43 1.64 -13.91 11.76
CA SER A 43 2.89 -13.80 11.03
C SER A 43 3.84 -14.94 11.43
N TYR A 44 4.37 -15.62 10.44
CA TYR A 44 5.48 -16.54 10.67
C TYR A 44 6.65 -15.82 11.34
N ARG A 45 7.15 -16.34 12.47
CA ARG A 45 8.21 -15.70 13.26
C ARG A 45 9.50 -15.39 12.49
N GLY A 46 9.75 -16.10 11.40
CA GLY A 46 10.89 -15.90 10.51
C GLY A 46 10.62 -14.90 9.38
N PHE A 47 9.39 -14.42 9.20
CA PHE A 47 9.08 -13.44 8.15
C PHE A 47 9.81 -12.14 8.40
N ARG A 48 10.52 -11.67 7.39
CA ARG A 48 11.22 -10.39 7.42
C ARG A 48 10.93 -9.64 6.13
N PHE A 49 10.68 -8.36 6.24
CA PHE A 49 10.47 -7.49 5.09
C PHE A 49 11.01 -6.09 5.35
N THR A 50 11.30 -5.38 4.29
CA THR A 50 11.59 -3.96 4.33
C THR A 50 10.27 -3.21 4.04
N PRO A 51 9.93 -2.14 4.77
CA PRO A 51 8.76 -1.32 4.47
C PRO A 51 8.70 -0.91 3.00
N GLY A 52 7.55 -1.19 2.36
CA GLY A 52 7.37 -1.08 0.91
C GLY A 52 7.44 -2.40 0.14
N HIS A 53 7.84 -3.52 0.77
CA HIS A 53 7.78 -4.85 0.16
C HIS A 53 6.34 -5.37 0.07
N TYR A 54 6.16 -6.38 -0.79
CA TYR A 54 4.96 -7.21 -0.87
C TYR A 54 5.26 -8.66 -0.51
N ALA A 55 4.24 -9.41 -0.10
CA ALA A 55 4.23 -10.85 0.00
C ALA A 55 3.30 -11.45 -1.06
N ARG A 56 3.54 -12.69 -1.46
CA ARG A 56 2.57 -13.43 -2.27
C ARG A 56 1.61 -14.15 -1.33
N LEU A 57 0.33 -13.96 -1.58
CA LEU A 57 -0.75 -14.60 -0.83
C LEU A 57 -1.48 -15.59 -1.72
N ALA A 58 -1.98 -16.69 -1.16
CA ALA A 58 -2.84 -17.61 -1.88
C ALA A 58 -4.10 -17.95 -1.10
N LEU A 59 -5.19 -18.02 -1.86
CA LEU A 59 -6.49 -18.54 -1.46
C LEU A 59 -6.95 -19.59 -2.47
N PRO A 60 -7.75 -20.59 -2.06
CA PRO A 60 -8.36 -21.52 -3.00
C PRO A 60 -9.44 -20.82 -3.82
N ASP A 61 -9.52 -21.15 -5.11
CA ASP A 61 -10.68 -20.81 -5.93
C ASP A 61 -11.85 -21.78 -5.70
N ALA A 62 -12.91 -21.66 -6.49
CA ALA A 62 -14.10 -22.49 -6.36
C ALA A 62 -13.83 -24.00 -6.62
N GLU A 63 -12.79 -24.31 -7.38
CA GLU A 63 -12.34 -25.66 -7.69
C GLU A 63 -11.29 -26.19 -6.68
N GLY A 64 -10.89 -25.35 -5.71
CA GLY A 64 -9.88 -25.70 -4.70
C GLY A 64 -8.43 -25.47 -5.17
N ALA A 65 -8.20 -24.91 -6.35
CA ALA A 65 -6.87 -24.60 -6.84
C ALA A 65 -6.35 -23.30 -6.17
N LEU A 66 -5.08 -23.28 -5.80
CA LEU A 66 -4.46 -22.13 -5.14
C LEU A 66 -4.19 -21.01 -6.14
N VAL A 67 -4.83 -19.87 -5.91
CA VAL A 67 -4.63 -18.64 -6.70
C VAL A 67 -3.69 -17.70 -5.94
N TRP A 68 -2.49 -17.48 -6.48
CA TRP A 68 -1.47 -16.61 -5.89
C TRP A 68 -1.56 -15.18 -6.42
N ARG A 69 -1.48 -14.20 -5.51
CA ARG A 69 -1.40 -12.77 -5.86
C ARG A 69 -0.42 -12.03 -4.95
N PRO A 70 0.32 -11.04 -5.49
CA PRO A 70 1.15 -10.16 -4.68
C PRO A 70 0.27 -9.13 -3.96
N TYR A 71 0.58 -8.90 -2.69
CA TYR A 71 -0.04 -7.86 -1.87
C TYR A 71 1.04 -7.15 -1.07
N SER A 72 1.10 -5.81 -1.18
CA SER A 72 2.04 -5.03 -0.37
C SER A 72 1.68 -5.13 1.10
N VAL A 73 2.71 -5.27 1.92
CA VAL A 73 2.58 -5.30 3.38
C VAL A 73 2.25 -3.89 3.86
N VAL A 74 1.25 -3.76 4.72
CA VAL A 74 0.78 -2.51 5.34
C VAL A 74 1.31 -2.35 6.76
N SER A 75 1.47 -3.47 7.50
CA SER A 75 2.00 -3.48 8.87
C SER A 75 3.39 -2.88 8.94
N ALA A 76 3.78 -2.44 10.15
CA ALA A 76 5.16 -2.07 10.43
C ALA A 76 6.07 -3.32 10.45
N ALA A 77 7.37 -3.13 10.21
CA ALA A 77 8.32 -4.25 10.23
C ALA A 77 8.55 -4.84 11.63
N TYR A 78 8.13 -4.12 12.67
CA TYR A 78 8.19 -4.56 14.07
C TYR A 78 6.87 -5.17 14.59
N ASP A 79 5.80 -5.11 13.79
CA ASP A 79 4.52 -5.74 14.17
C ASP A 79 4.63 -7.27 14.19
N GLU A 80 3.90 -7.90 15.10
CA GLU A 80 3.83 -9.36 15.21
C GLU A 80 2.75 -9.98 14.29
N TYR A 81 2.10 -9.17 13.47
CA TYR A 81 1.08 -9.54 12.49
C TYR A 81 1.43 -9.00 11.11
N LEU A 82 0.80 -9.54 10.07
CA LEU A 82 0.81 -8.97 8.74
C LEU A 82 -0.54 -8.32 8.43
N GLU A 83 -0.50 -7.15 7.84
CA GLU A 83 -1.68 -6.42 7.38
C GLU A 83 -1.59 -6.17 5.87
N PHE A 84 -2.71 -6.31 5.18
CA PHE A 84 -2.82 -6.13 3.74
C PHE A 84 -4.04 -5.28 3.40
N LEU A 85 -3.91 -4.40 2.41
CA LEU A 85 -5.00 -3.61 1.83
C LEU A 85 -5.35 -4.16 0.45
N ALA A 86 -6.60 -4.51 0.24
CA ALA A 86 -7.07 -5.18 -0.96
C ALA A 86 -8.29 -4.50 -1.58
N ILE A 87 -8.39 -4.60 -2.90
CA ILE A 87 -9.61 -4.26 -3.64
C ILE A 87 -10.20 -5.53 -4.25
N LEU A 88 -11.52 -5.67 -4.17
CA LEU A 88 -12.27 -6.75 -4.80
C LEU A 88 -12.46 -6.44 -6.29
N VAL A 89 -11.74 -7.15 -7.15
CA VAL A 89 -11.80 -6.99 -8.60
C VAL A 89 -12.91 -7.89 -9.15
N PRO A 90 -13.92 -7.35 -9.85
CA PRO A 90 -14.97 -8.15 -10.44
C PRO A 90 -14.41 -9.22 -11.39
N GLY A 91 -14.86 -10.47 -11.23
CA GLY A 91 -14.42 -11.62 -12.03
C GLY A 91 -13.02 -12.15 -11.69
N GLY A 92 -12.33 -11.57 -10.71
CA GLY A 92 -11.03 -12.07 -10.26
C GLY A 92 -11.18 -13.28 -9.32
N ALA A 93 -10.55 -14.41 -9.61
CA ALA A 93 -10.65 -15.63 -8.80
C ALA A 93 -10.17 -15.40 -7.36
N PHE A 94 -9.05 -14.72 -7.15
CA PHE A 94 -8.58 -14.37 -5.81
C PHE A 94 -9.56 -13.43 -5.08
N SER A 95 -10.11 -12.44 -5.79
CA SER A 95 -11.08 -11.49 -5.21
C SER A 95 -12.39 -12.17 -4.83
N ALA A 96 -12.83 -13.16 -5.59
CA ALA A 96 -14.00 -13.96 -5.25
C ALA A 96 -13.78 -14.74 -3.95
N ALA A 97 -12.62 -15.38 -3.77
CA ALA A 97 -12.26 -16.03 -2.53
C ALA A 97 -12.11 -15.04 -1.37
N LEU A 98 -11.45 -13.91 -1.61
CA LEU A 98 -11.22 -12.86 -0.61
C LEU A 98 -12.54 -12.24 -0.10
N ALA A 99 -13.56 -12.13 -0.95
CA ALA A 99 -14.87 -11.59 -0.57
C ALA A 99 -15.61 -12.46 0.46
N HIS A 100 -15.24 -13.74 0.57
CA HIS A 100 -15.82 -14.69 1.53
C HIS A 100 -14.91 -14.95 2.74
N LEU A 101 -13.75 -14.31 2.79
CA LEU A 101 -12.77 -14.48 3.87
C LEU A 101 -13.37 -14.02 5.21
N GLN A 102 -13.17 -14.82 6.26
CA GLN A 102 -13.63 -14.54 7.62
C GLN A 102 -12.49 -14.61 8.63
N VAL A 103 -12.67 -13.97 9.77
CA VAL A 103 -11.77 -14.12 10.91
C VAL A 103 -11.76 -15.58 11.35
N GLY A 104 -10.56 -16.15 11.51
CA GLY A 104 -10.33 -17.55 11.80
C GLY A 104 -10.05 -18.41 10.55
N ASP A 105 -10.25 -17.89 9.36
CA ASP A 105 -9.88 -18.57 8.12
C ASP A 105 -8.35 -18.59 7.92
N THR A 106 -7.91 -19.50 7.07
CA THR A 106 -6.50 -19.67 6.72
C THR A 106 -6.20 -19.05 5.36
N ILE A 107 -5.12 -18.30 5.29
CA ILE A 107 -4.53 -17.79 4.04
C ILE A 107 -3.08 -18.24 3.97
N LEU A 108 -2.60 -18.62 2.79
CA LEU A 108 -1.18 -18.92 2.60
C LEU A 108 -0.40 -17.63 2.33
N VAL A 109 0.75 -17.52 2.99
CA VAL A 109 1.67 -16.40 2.84
C VAL A 109 3.06 -16.95 2.48
N ASP A 110 3.66 -16.43 1.40
CA ASP A 110 5.04 -16.76 1.04
C ASP A 110 5.98 -16.36 2.19
N LYS A 111 6.95 -17.21 2.54
CA LYS A 111 7.95 -16.93 3.58
C LYS A 111 8.93 -15.81 3.19
N ALA A 112 9.01 -15.47 1.91
CA ALA A 112 9.84 -14.41 1.38
C ALA A 112 9.00 -13.18 1.05
N SER A 113 9.56 -12.00 1.33
CA SER A 113 9.05 -10.72 0.86
C SER A 113 9.82 -10.24 -0.37
N PHE A 114 9.20 -9.42 -1.20
CA PHE A 114 9.73 -8.96 -2.47
C PHE A 114 9.40 -7.49 -2.69
N GLY A 115 10.09 -6.84 -3.62
CA GLY A 115 9.79 -5.47 -4.04
C GLY A 115 11.02 -4.58 -4.07
N PHE A 116 10.87 -3.43 -4.73
CA PHE A 116 11.90 -2.41 -4.85
C PHE A 116 11.35 -1.02 -4.52
N LEU A 117 10.14 -0.94 -4.00
CA LEU A 117 9.54 0.30 -3.53
C LEU A 117 9.94 0.56 -2.08
N THR A 118 11.23 0.69 -1.84
CA THR A 118 11.80 0.86 -0.51
C THR A 118 12.66 2.12 -0.44
N VAL A 119 12.74 2.74 0.74
CA VAL A 119 13.44 4.03 0.92
C VAL A 119 14.95 3.90 0.68
N ASP A 120 15.54 2.75 0.97
CA ASP A 120 16.96 2.47 0.73
C ASP A 120 17.36 2.48 -0.76
N GLN A 121 16.38 2.36 -1.67
CA GLN A 121 16.58 2.51 -3.12
C GLN A 121 16.65 3.97 -3.56
N LEU A 122 16.36 4.93 -2.68
CA LEU A 122 16.40 6.35 -2.97
C LEU A 122 17.74 6.97 -2.57
N ALA A 123 18.21 7.93 -3.36
CA ALA A 123 19.29 8.80 -2.97
C ALA A 123 18.89 9.67 -1.76
N PRO A 124 19.82 10.19 -0.94
CA PRO A 124 19.49 11.08 0.16
C PRO A 124 18.66 12.30 -0.32
N GLY A 125 17.71 12.74 0.48
CA GLY A 125 16.84 13.88 0.19
C GLY A 125 16.29 14.49 1.49
N LYS A 126 15.54 15.60 1.36
CA LYS A 126 14.94 16.31 2.49
C LYS A 126 13.47 16.01 2.67
N ASP A 127 12.75 15.85 1.58
CA ASP A 127 11.32 15.56 1.58
C ASP A 127 11.00 14.29 0.80
N LEU A 128 10.03 13.53 1.32
CA LEU A 128 9.57 12.28 0.73
C LEU A 128 8.10 12.43 0.31
N TRP A 129 7.86 12.29 -0.98
CA TRP A 129 6.53 12.30 -1.57
C TRP A 129 6.06 10.87 -1.83
N LEU A 130 5.00 10.47 -1.16
CA LEU A 130 4.36 9.17 -1.27
C LEU A 130 3.07 9.34 -2.09
N LEU A 131 3.14 9.06 -3.40
CA LEU A 131 2.05 9.28 -4.35
C LEU A 131 1.30 7.96 -4.59
N ALA A 132 0.11 7.84 -4.05
CA ALA A 132 -0.67 6.62 -4.08
C ALA A 132 -2.03 6.79 -4.78
N SER A 133 -2.47 5.79 -5.52
CA SER A 133 -3.86 5.66 -5.93
C SER A 133 -4.47 4.34 -5.47
N GLY A 134 -5.70 4.42 -4.90
CA GLY A 134 -6.40 3.26 -4.37
C GLY A 134 -5.55 2.47 -3.36
N THR A 135 -5.48 1.16 -3.54
CA THR A 135 -4.70 0.26 -2.66
C THR A 135 -3.18 0.42 -2.76
N GLY A 136 -2.67 1.22 -3.71
CA GLY A 136 -1.27 1.66 -3.73
C GLY A 136 -0.85 2.44 -2.47
N LEU A 137 -1.80 2.80 -1.61
CA LEU A 137 -1.54 3.34 -0.29
C LEU A 137 -0.87 2.31 0.64
N GLY A 138 -1.15 1.01 0.47
CA GLY A 138 -0.65 -0.04 1.38
C GLY A 138 0.84 0.04 1.69
N PRO A 139 1.74 -0.02 0.71
CA PRO A 139 3.17 0.08 0.97
C PRO A 139 3.58 1.44 1.58
N MET A 140 2.84 2.52 1.28
CA MET A 140 3.11 3.84 1.86
C MET A 140 2.82 3.88 3.35
N ILE A 141 1.78 3.19 3.84
CA ILE A 141 1.49 3.05 5.27
C ILE A 141 2.63 2.31 5.98
N SER A 142 3.10 1.20 5.42
CA SER A 142 4.24 0.47 5.99
C SER A 142 5.50 1.34 6.10
N ILE A 143 5.79 2.13 5.06
CA ILE A 143 6.90 3.10 5.04
C ILE A 143 6.72 4.18 6.11
N LEU A 144 5.52 4.73 6.26
CA LEU A 144 5.22 5.76 7.26
C LEU A 144 5.31 5.23 8.71
N ARG A 145 5.10 3.92 8.91
CA ARG A 145 5.25 3.27 10.21
C ARG A 145 6.70 2.95 10.58
N ASP A 146 7.67 3.26 9.71
CA ASP A 146 9.09 3.06 9.98
C ASP A 146 9.71 4.33 10.61
N PRO A 147 10.17 4.28 11.88
CA PRO A 147 10.80 5.43 12.54
C PRO A 147 12.02 5.97 11.80
N ALA A 148 12.75 5.11 11.07
CA ALA A 148 13.90 5.54 10.29
C ALA A 148 13.53 6.51 9.17
N VAL A 149 12.31 6.43 8.64
CA VAL A 149 11.81 7.36 7.61
C VAL A 149 11.63 8.76 8.19
N TRP A 150 11.10 8.86 9.41
CA TRP A 150 10.92 10.14 10.10
C TRP A 150 12.25 10.79 10.51
N ALA A 151 13.26 9.99 10.78
CA ALA A 151 14.60 10.48 11.10
C ALA A 151 15.41 10.90 9.86
N ASN A 152 15.08 10.34 8.69
CA ASN A 152 15.83 10.58 7.46
C ASN A 152 15.31 11.72 6.58
N PHE A 153 14.09 12.19 6.83
CA PHE A 153 13.45 13.27 6.06
C PHE A 153 12.99 14.41 6.99
N GLU A 154 12.96 15.61 6.45
CA GLU A 154 12.43 16.80 7.14
C GLU A 154 10.90 16.88 6.97
N LYS A 155 10.38 16.33 5.85
CA LYS A 155 8.96 16.39 5.51
C LYS A 155 8.51 15.13 4.76
N LEU A 156 7.36 14.59 5.18
CA LEU A 156 6.68 13.47 4.58
C LEU A 156 5.37 13.98 3.96
N ILE A 157 5.17 13.78 2.67
CA ILE A 157 3.96 14.22 1.96
C ILE A 157 3.25 13.00 1.37
N VAL A 158 2.09 12.68 1.91
CA VAL A 158 1.25 11.57 1.45
C VAL A 158 0.14 12.10 0.57
N VAL A 159 0.11 11.68 -0.67
CA VAL A 159 -0.94 12.01 -1.63
C VAL A 159 -1.71 10.74 -1.93
N HIS A 160 -2.97 10.68 -1.51
CA HIS A 160 -3.81 9.50 -1.71
C HIS A 160 -5.02 9.84 -2.57
N SER A 161 -5.03 9.33 -3.79
CA SER A 161 -6.09 9.54 -4.76
C SER A 161 -7.01 8.34 -4.89
N VAL A 162 -8.30 8.57 -4.68
CA VAL A 162 -9.36 7.57 -4.80
C VAL A 162 -10.51 8.08 -5.68
N ARG A 163 -11.43 7.21 -6.04
CA ARG A 163 -12.64 7.58 -6.80
C ARG A 163 -13.73 8.14 -5.89
N HIS A 164 -13.98 7.46 -4.78
CA HIS A 164 -15.06 7.74 -3.84
C HIS A 164 -14.52 7.98 -2.42
N ALA A 165 -15.26 8.70 -1.60
CA ALA A 165 -14.80 9.11 -0.27
C ALA A 165 -14.62 7.93 0.71
N ASP A 166 -15.44 6.90 0.57
CA ASP A 166 -15.36 5.66 1.35
C ASP A 166 -14.13 4.80 1.03
N GLU A 167 -13.46 5.07 -0.09
CA GLU A 167 -12.18 4.46 -0.45
C GLU A 167 -10.96 5.14 0.21
N LEU A 168 -11.13 6.22 1.00
CA LEU A 168 -10.07 6.87 1.78
C LEU A 168 -9.70 6.05 3.01
N ALA A 169 -9.18 4.84 2.77
CA ALA A 169 -8.69 3.95 3.81
C ALA A 169 -7.54 4.61 4.61
N TYR A 170 -7.41 4.27 5.89
CA TYR A 170 -6.35 4.73 6.81
C TYR A 170 -6.26 6.26 6.98
N ARG A 171 -7.29 7.02 6.63
CA ARG A 171 -7.25 8.48 6.73
C ARG A 171 -6.96 8.96 8.16
N ASP A 172 -7.68 8.41 9.14
CA ASP A 172 -7.55 8.80 10.53
C ASP A 172 -6.26 8.26 11.14
N GLU A 173 -5.85 7.06 10.74
CA GLU A 173 -4.57 6.46 11.15
C GLU A 173 -3.37 7.29 10.63
N ILE A 174 -3.40 7.75 9.37
CA ILE A 174 -2.36 8.63 8.84
C ILE A 174 -2.28 9.93 9.64
N ALA A 175 -3.44 10.53 9.97
CA ALA A 175 -3.48 11.75 10.76
C ALA A 175 -2.89 11.54 12.18
N ALA A 176 -3.11 10.37 12.77
CA ALA A 176 -2.62 10.03 14.09
C ALA A 176 -1.10 9.74 14.15
N LEU A 177 -0.45 9.40 13.02
CA LEU A 177 0.97 9.05 13.02
C LEU A 177 1.89 10.15 13.57
N GLN A 178 1.54 11.43 13.41
CA GLN A 178 2.31 12.54 13.97
C GLN A 178 2.22 12.64 15.51
N GLU A 179 1.19 12.04 16.10
CA GLU A 179 0.95 12.05 17.55
C GLU A 179 1.65 10.85 18.22
N GLU A 180 2.16 9.91 17.43
CA GLU A 180 2.94 8.77 17.92
C GLU A 180 4.34 9.22 18.34
N GLU A 181 4.62 9.22 19.64
CA GLU A 181 5.84 9.75 20.26
C GLU A 181 7.12 9.24 19.58
N PHE A 182 7.22 7.94 19.38
CA PHE A 182 8.40 7.30 18.77
C PHE A 182 8.61 7.62 17.28
N LEU A 183 7.57 8.06 16.55
CA LEU A 183 7.68 8.58 15.18
C LEU A 183 8.02 10.07 15.20
N ALA A 184 7.35 10.84 16.07
CA ALA A 184 7.56 12.28 16.21
C ALA A 184 9.00 12.64 16.65
N GLU A 185 9.68 11.78 17.41
CA GLU A 185 11.10 11.92 17.78
C GLU A 185 12.01 12.02 16.53
N GLY A 186 11.63 11.46 15.40
CA GLY A 186 12.37 11.57 14.12
C GLY A 186 12.42 13.00 13.57
N GLY A 187 11.49 13.87 13.96
CA GLY A 187 11.48 15.31 13.64
C GLY A 187 10.85 15.67 12.31
N ALA A 188 10.45 14.71 11.47
CA ALA A 188 9.76 14.99 10.21
C ALA A 188 8.35 15.55 10.46
N SER A 189 7.91 16.47 9.62
CA SER A 189 6.50 16.88 9.55
C SER A 189 5.74 16.05 8.53
N LEU A 190 4.48 15.69 8.81
CA LEU A 190 3.62 14.93 7.90
C LEU A 190 2.56 15.84 7.28
N VAL A 191 2.38 15.76 5.97
CA VAL A 191 1.27 16.39 5.23
C VAL A 191 0.49 15.29 4.53
N TYR A 192 -0.81 15.20 4.80
CA TYR A 192 -1.71 14.28 4.11
C TYR A 192 -2.63 15.03 3.18
N LEU A 193 -2.61 14.67 1.90
CA LEU A 193 -3.40 15.23 0.82
C LEU A 193 -4.35 14.17 0.23
N PRO A 194 -5.55 13.99 0.81
CA PRO A 194 -6.56 13.13 0.22
C PRO A 194 -7.18 13.76 -1.03
N ILE A 195 -7.42 12.95 -2.06
CA ILE A 195 -8.02 13.35 -3.33
C ILE A 195 -9.17 12.42 -3.66
N VAL A 196 -10.39 12.99 -3.80
CA VAL A 196 -11.58 12.27 -4.26
C VAL A 196 -11.94 12.76 -5.67
N THR A 197 -11.79 11.89 -6.69
CA THR A 197 -11.87 12.31 -8.09
C THR A 197 -13.25 12.30 -8.69
N ARG A 198 -14.21 11.53 -8.14
CA ARG A 198 -15.58 11.40 -8.68
C ARG A 198 -16.60 12.33 -8.02
N HIS A 199 -16.24 12.95 -6.92
CA HIS A 199 -17.10 13.87 -6.16
C HIS A 199 -16.32 15.14 -5.82
N PRO A 200 -16.28 16.14 -6.75
CA PRO A 200 -15.64 17.42 -6.49
C PRO A 200 -16.22 18.09 -5.24
N GLY A 201 -15.37 18.70 -4.42
CA GLY A 201 -15.77 19.41 -3.20
C GLY A 201 -15.76 18.56 -1.92
N VAL A 202 -15.60 17.23 -2.02
CA VAL A 202 -15.43 16.35 -0.85
C VAL A 202 -14.04 16.50 -0.24
N THR A 203 -13.03 16.73 -1.07
CA THR A 203 -11.65 17.04 -0.68
C THR A 203 -11.20 18.35 -1.34
N ALA A 204 -10.17 18.99 -0.80
CA ALA A 204 -9.62 20.23 -1.35
C ALA A 204 -9.10 20.06 -2.79
N LEU A 205 -8.59 18.87 -3.09
CA LEU A 205 -8.13 18.47 -4.42
C LEU A 205 -9.08 17.40 -4.98
N SER A 206 -9.42 17.48 -6.27
CA SER A 206 -10.36 16.56 -6.91
C SER A 206 -9.95 16.06 -8.30
N GLN A 207 -8.79 16.50 -8.79
CA GLN A 207 -8.24 16.03 -10.07
C GLN A 207 -7.27 14.86 -9.86
N ARG A 208 -6.91 14.15 -10.94
CA ARG A 208 -5.89 13.09 -10.90
C ARG A 208 -4.52 13.67 -10.53
N ILE A 209 -3.70 12.90 -9.80
CA ILE A 209 -2.36 13.33 -9.36
C ILE A 209 -1.50 13.89 -10.50
N PRO A 210 -1.43 13.28 -11.71
CA PRO A 210 -0.64 13.85 -12.81
C PRO A 210 -1.09 15.23 -13.25
N ALA A 211 -2.39 15.52 -13.23
CA ALA A 211 -2.93 16.84 -13.58
C ALA A 211 -2.57 17.87 -12.51
N LEU A 212 -2.74 17.53 -11.22
CA LEU A 212 -2.39 18.38 -10.08
C LEU A 212 -0.89 18.68 -10.00
N LEU A 213 -0.06 17.74 -10.44
CA LEU A 213 1.38 17.97 -10.58
C LEU A 213 1.67 18.95 -11.72
N ALA A 214 1.02 18.76 -12.88
CA ALA A 214 1.28 19.57 -14.07
C ALA A 214 0.87 21.04 -13.91
N ASP A 215 -0.15 21.32 -13.12
CA ASP A 215 -0.66 22.68 -12.87
C ASP A 215 -0.16 23.31 -11.55
N GLY A 216 0.75 22.64 -10.83
CA GLY A 216 1.36 23.11 -9.58
C GLY A 216 0.44 23.11 -8.36
N GLN A 217 -0.81 22.60 -8.47
CA GLN A 217 -1.73 22.56 -7.35
C GLN A 217 -1.29 21.58 -6.25
N LEU A 218 -0.58 20.53 -6.63
CA LEU A 218 -0.07 19.54 -5.68
C LEU A 218 0.97 20.17 -4.74
N GLU A 219 1.93 20.90 -5.29
CA GLU A 219 2.99 21.58 -4.56
C GLU A 219 2.41 22.71 -3.69
N LYS A 220 1.47 23.47 -4.24
CA LYS A 220 0.76 24.51 -3.50
C LYS A 220 0.00 23.94 -2.29
N ALA A 221 -0.69 22.81 -2.45
CA ALA A 221 -1.43 22.16 -1.36
C ALA A 221 -0.49 21.59 -0.29
N ALA A 222 0.64 21.03 -0.70
CA ALA A 222 1.67 20.51 0.21
C ALA A 222 2.49 21.64 0.89
N LYS A 223 2.42 22.86 0.37
CA LYS A 223 3.34 23.95 0.73
C LYS A 223 4.79 23.49 0.65
N ASN A 224 5.13 22.80 -0.43
CA ASN A 224 6.44 22.22 -0.69
C ASN A 224 6.65 22.07 -2.20
N GLU A 225 7.76 22.57 -2.71
CA GLU A 225 8.13 22.44 -4.12
C GLU A 225 8.79 21.08 -4.37
N ILE A 226 8.60 20.53 -5.57
CA ILE A 226 9.25 19.30 -6.00
C ILE A 226 10.52 19.65 -6.76
N GLY A 227 11.67 19.38 -6.15
CA GLY A 227 12.99 19.65 -6.73
C GLY A 227 13.91 18.43 -6.69
N VAL A 228 14.65 18.19 -7.80
CA VAL A 228 15.52 17.02 -7.95
C VAL A 228 16.61 16.93 -6.87
N GLU A 229 17.06 18.09 -6.37
CA GLU A 229 18.10 18.16 -5.35
C GLU A 229 17.63 17.66 -3.97
N HIS A 230 16.35 17.91 -3.61
CA HIS A 230 15.86 17.68 -2.27
C HIS A 230 14.69 16.71 -2.17
N SER A 231 13.86 16.57 -3.21
CA SER A 231 12.68 15.71 -3.16
C SER A 231 12.98 14.27 -3.57
N ARG A 232 12.30 13.32 -2.90
CA ARG A 232 12.28 11.90 -3.25
C ARG A 232 10.85 11.46 -3.43
N LEU A 233 10.59 10.66 -4.45
CA LEU A 233 9.22 10.29 -4.82
C LEU A 233 9.07 8.77 -4.86
N MET A 234 8.04 8.27 -4.21
CA MET A 234 7.62 6.88 -4.27
C MET A 234 6.19 6.82 -4.81
N ILE A 235 5.98 6.07 -5.87
CA ILE A 235 4.72 6.05 -6.62
C ILE A 235 4.19 4.62 -6.70
N CYS A 236 2.94 4.42 -6.23
CA CYS A 236 2.27 3.13 -6.27
C CYS A 236 0.79 3.25 -6.64
N GLY A 237 0.27 2.28 -7.38
CA GLY A 237 -1.14 2.17 -7.74
C GLY A 237 -1.36 1.99 -9.23
N ASN A 238 -2.33 2.74 -9.80
CA ASN A 238 -2.74 2.60 -11.19
C ASN A 238 -1.56 2.73 -12.17
N PRO A 239 -1.37 1.75 -13.09
CA PRO A 239 -0.24 1.74 -14.04
C PRO A 239 -0.18 2.95 -14.97
N GLU A 240 -1.32 3.49 -15.40
CA GLU A 240 -1.37 4.68 -16.25
C GLU A 240 -0.88 5.92 -15.47
N MET A 241 -1.36 6.09 -14.23
CA MET A 241 -0.90 7.16 -13.35
C MET A 241 0.62 7.06 -13.12
N ALA A 242 1.12 5.87 -12.83
CA ALA A 242 2.55 5.64 -12.63
C ALA A 242 3.37 5.97 -13.89
N ALA A 243 2.88 5.64 -15.08
CA ALA A 243 3.52 5.95 -16.35
C ALA A 243 3.52 7.45 -16.64
N GLU A 244 2.37 8.13 -16.47
CA GLU A 244 2.25 9.58 -16.64
C GLU A 244 3.18 10.35 -15.67
N LEU A 245 3.19 9.98 -14.39
CA LEU A 245 4.06 10.58 -13.38
C LEU A 245 5.54 10.33 -13.68
N ARG A 246 5.90 9.11 -14.09
CA ARG A 246 7.28 8.80 -14.46
C ARG A 246 7.78 9.68 -15.60
N GLN A 247 6.93 9.91 -16.61
CA GLN A 247 7.26 10.78 -17.71
C GLN A 247 7.36 12.26 -17.29
N ALA A 248 6.39 12.75 -16.52
CA ALA A 248 6.36 14.14 -16.08
C ALA A 248 7.56 14.48 -15.17
N ILE A 249 7.78 13.66 -14.14
CA ILE A 249 8.85 13.86 -13.16
C ILE A 249 10.23 13.62 -13.81
N GLY A 250 10.33 12.68 -14.74
CA GLY A 250 11.56 12.47 -15.51
C GLY A 250 11.98 13.67 -16.33
N LYS A 251 11.03 14.47 -16.87
CA LYS A 251 11.32 15.73 -17.57
C LYS A 251 11.87 16.83 -16.63
N LEU A 252 11.62 16.71 -15.34
CA LEU A 252 12.18 17.59 -14.31
C LEU A 252 13.60 17.17 -13.88
N GLY A 253 14.17 16.12 -14.50
CA GLY A 253 15.54 15.67 -14.22
C GLY A 253 15.63 14.52 -13.20
N PHE A 254 14.52 14.04 -12.67
CA PHE A 254 14.54 12.91 -11.72
C PHE A 254 14.89 11.59 -12.42
N ALA A 255 15.81 10.84 -11.83
CA ALA A 255 16.15 9.50 -12.26
C ALA A 255 15.42 8.43 -11.45
N THR A 256 14.91 7.41 -12.13
CA THR A 256 14.37 6.22 -11.47
C THR A 256 15.51 5.39 -10.87
N ASN A 257 15.28 4.82 -9.68
CA ASN A 257 16.18 3.81 -9.13
C ASN A 257 16.37 2.66 -10.13
N ARG A 258 17.57 2.14 -10.20
CA ARG A 258 17.93 0.97 -11.00
C ARG A 258 18.69 0.00 -10.11
N ARG A 259 18.75 -1.27 -10.50
CA ARG A 259 19.46 -2.30 -9.76
C ARG A 259 20.87 -1.84 -9.39
N GLY A 260 21.12 -1.66 -8.07
CA GLY A 260 22.39 -1.18 -7.53
C GLY A 260 22.68 0.33 -7.66
N ILE A 261 21.73 1.13 -8.21
CA ILE A 261 21.87 2.58 -8.33
C ILE A 261 20.66 3.24 -7.69
N ARG A 262 20.88 4.05 -6.66
CA ARG A 262 19.87 4.86 -6.02
C ARG A 262 19.40 5.98 -6.96
N GLY A 263 18.08 6.16 -7.06
CA GLY A 263 17.47 7.23 -7.84
C GLY A 263 16.75 8.24 -6.94
N GLN A 264 16.12 9.23 -7.54
CA GLN A 264 15.26 10.17 -6.83
C GLN A 264 13.80 9.71 -6.81
N MET A 265 13.44 8.69 -7.62
CA MET A 265 12.09 8.14 -7.66
C MET A 265 12.07 6.62 -7.77
N ALA A 266 11.10 5.99 -7.08
CA ALA A 266 10.82 4.57 -7.12
C ALA A 266 9.35 4.32 -7.48
N PHE A 267 9.08 3.22 -8.19
CA PHE A 267 7.75 2.87 -8.67
C PHE A 267 7.42 1.41 -8.40
N GLU A 268 6.18 1.18 -7.98
CA GLU A 268 5.56 -0.14 -8.03
C GLU A 268 4.21 -0.04 -8.76
N LYS A 269 4.00 -0.94 -9.72
CA LYS A 269 2.76 -0.99 -10.48
C LYS A 269 1.91 -2.12 -9.92
N TYR A 270 0.68 -1.82 -9.56
CA TYR A 270 -0.34 -2.83 -9.28
C TYR A 270 -1.00 -3.22 -10.59
N TRP A 271 -1.16 -4.58 -10.78
CA TRP A 271 -1.68 -5.26 -11.98
C TRP A 271 -1.02 -4.89 -13.31
#